data_08a90245900522b445f6e2bd5b050fe0
#
_entry.id   08a90245900522b445f6e2bd5b050fe0
#
_cell.length_a   1.000
_cell.length_b   1.000
_cell.length_c   1.000
_cell.angle_alpha   90.00
_cell.angle_beta   90.00
_cell.angle_gamma   90.00
#
_symmetry.space_group_name_H-M   'P 1'
#
loop_
_entity.id
_entity.type
_entity.pdbx_description
1 polymer ?
#
loop_
_entity_poly.entity_id
_entity_poly.type
_entity_poly.pdbx_seq_one_letter_code
_entity_poly.pdbx_strand_id
1 'polypeptide(L)'
;MSDSQSKLSVEDRLDIQELFAKYAWGIDMGDIDAVVACFAEDGYLDHLWQGKLQGHDKLRRAFEELWYDRPSWWIGRQHLANHFLITREGEGARVKAFFSILQYNVDYRTNFVFGIGNWDNFCVKRNGNWLFKSVYINAWTGPDKVPWVGDARAYSPQPMVNTAAK
;
A
#
# COMPACT_ATOMS: atom_id res chain seq x y z
N MET A 1 36.16 9.22 1.94
CA MET A 1 35.82 7.93 1.32
C MET A 1 34.36 8.04 0.90
N SER A 2 34.12 8.29 -0.38
CA SER A 2 32.76 8.47 -0.89
C SER A 2 32.08 7.09 -0.95
N ASP A 3 31.04 6.96 -0.16
CA ASP A 3 30.18 5.79 -0.11
C ASP A 3 29.41 5.69 -1.44
N SER A 4 29.99 4.98 -2.40
CA SER A 4 29.29 4.58 -3.62
C SER A 4 28.38 3.44 -3.27
N GLN A 5 27.31 3.70 -2.52
CA GLN A 5 26.18 2.78 -2.46
C GLN A 5 25.73 2.58 -3.92
N SER A 6 26.02 1.42 -4.47
CA SER A 6 25.67 1.09 -5.84
C SER A 6 24.16 1.30 -6.02
N LYS A 7 23.81 2.17 -6.98
CA LYS A 7 22.41 2.43 -7.30
C LYS A 7 21.72 1.12 -7.71
N LEU A 8 20.45 0.98 -7.37
CA LEU A 8 19.63 -0.12 -7.91
C LEU A 8 19.63 -0.06 -9.44
N SER A 9 19.77 -1.21 -10.09
CA SER A 9 19.66 -1.31 -11.55
C SER A 9 18.25 -0.91 -12.04
N VAL A 10 18.12 -0.64 -13.31
CA VAL A 10 16.80 -0.37 -13.92
C VAL A 10 15.91 -1.60 -13.79
N GLU A 11 16.46 -2.80 -13.98
CA GLU A 11 15.77 -4.08 -13.80
C GLU A 11 15.24 -4.23 -12.38
N ASP A 12 16.09 -4.02 -11.36
CA ASP A 12 15.63 -4.08 -9.97
C ASP A 12 14.47 -3.11 -9.69
N ARG A 13 14.51 -1.91 -10.29
CA ARG A 13 13.44 -0.92 -10.12
C ARG A 13 12.14 -1.37 -10.78
N LEU A 14 12.20 -1.97 -11.96
CA LEU A 14 11.05 -2.51 -12.67
C LEU A 14 10.48 -3.74 -11.93
N ASP A 15 11.34 -4.65 -11.48
CA ASP A 15 10.94 -5.83 -10.71
C ASP A 15 10.23 -5.43 -9.41
N ILE A 16 10.71 -4.37 -8.73
CA ILE A 16 10.06 -3.84 -7.53
C ILE A 16 8.67 -3.27 -7.87
N GLN A 17 8.54 -2.51 -8.97
CA GLN A 17 7.22 -2.02 -9.39
C GLN A 17 6.28 -3.17 -9.78
N GLU A 18 6.79 -4.20 -10.44
CA GLU A 18 6.02 -5.41 -10.75
C GLU A 18 5.59 -6.16 -9.49
N LEU A 19 6.41 -6.18 -8.43
CA LEU A 19 6.03 -6.74 -7.14
C LEU A 19 4.77 -6.04 -6.57
N PHE A 20 4.71 -4.71 -6.65
CA PHE A 20 3.51 -3.96 -6.23
C PHE A 20 2.29 -4.29 -7.11
N ALA A 21 2.49 -4.46 -8.42
CA ALA A 21 1.43 -4.87 -9.32
C ALA A 21 0.91 -6.27 -9.00
N LYS A 22 1.79 -7.25 -8.77
CA LYS A 22 1.43 -8.61 -8.35
C LYS A 22 0.64 -8.62 -7.06
N TYR A 23 1.08 -7.84 -6.07
CA TYR A 23 0.37 -7.67 -4.80
C TYR A 23 -1.05 -7.11 -5.02
N ALA A 24 -1.16 -6.01 -5.78
CA ALA A 24 -2.45 -5.37 -6.04
C ALA A 24 -3.40 -6.31 -6.80
N TRP A 25 -2.93 -6.95 -7.87
CA TRP A 25 -3.74 -7.92 -8.61
C TRP A 25 -4.19 -9.11 -7.75
N GLY A 26 -3.27 -9.65 -6.94
CA GLY A 26 -3.59 -10.76 -6.06
C GLY A 26 -4.69 -10.42 -5.05
N ILE A 27 -4.56 -9.29 -4.35
CA ILE A 27 -5.54 -8.89 -3.34
C ILE A 27 -6.88 -8.47 -3.95
N ASP A 28 -6.86 -7.82 -5.12
CA ASP A 28 -8.08 -7.34 -5.77
C ASP A 28 -8.86 -8.46 -6.47
N MET A 29 -8.18 -9.52 -6.90
CA MET A 29 -8.78 -10.68 -7.56
C MET A 29 -8.99 -11.89 -6.63
N GLY A 30 -8.53 -11.81 -5.39
CA GLY A 30 -8.66 -12.90 -4.41
C GLY A 30 -7.70 -14.06 -4.63
N ASP A 31 -6.60 -13.84 -5.33
CA ASP A 31 -5.52 -14.81 -5.46
C ASP A 31 -4.63 -14.76 -4.22
N ILE A 32 -5.05 -15.46 -3.18
CA ILE A 32 -4.38 -15.46 -1.87
C ILE A 32 -2.95 -16.01 -1.97
N ASP A 33 -2.73 -17.02 -2.80
CA ASP A 33 -1.39 -17.59 -3.01
C ASP A 33 -0.44 -16.56 -3.64
N ALA A 34 -0.90 -15.84 -4.66
CA ALA A 34 -0.13 -14.78 -5.30
C ALA A 34 0.19 -13.63 -4.33
N VAL A 35 -0.76 -13.21 -3.50
CA VAL A 35 -0.53 -12.15 -2.50
C VAL A 35 0.51 -12.59 -1.48
N VAL A 36 0.38 -13.80 -0.90
CA VAL A 36 1.32 -14.31 0.10
C VAL A 36 2.71 -14.49 -0.48
N ALA A 37 2.81 -14.95 -1.74
CA ALA A 37 4.08 -15.10 -2.45
C ALA A 37 4.83 -13.77 -2.69
N CYS A 38 4.16 -12.61 -2.58
CA CYS A 38 4.81 -11.32 -2.63
C CYS A 38 5.67 -11.01 -1.39
N PHE A 39 5.51 -11.75 -0.29
CA PHE A 39 6.24 -11.53 0.96
C PHE A 39 7.40 -12.50 1.14
N ALA A 40 8.48 -12.05 1.77
CA ALA A 40 9.49 -12.93 2.30
C ALA A 40 8.87 -13.82 3.40
N GLU A 41 9.41 -15.02 3.65
CA GLU A 41 8.90 -15.94 4.66
C GLU A 41 8.74 -15.31 6.06
N ASP A 42 9.68 -14.43 6.42
CA ASP A 42 9.68 -13.64 7.65
C ASP A 42 9.18 -12.22 7.46
N GLY A 43 8.53 -11.95 6.33
CA GLY A 43 7.94 -10.67 5.98
C GLY A 43 6.68 -10.36 6.79
N TYR A 44 6.28 -9.09 6.81
CA TYR A 44 5.06 -8.67 7.51
C TYR A 44 4.31 -7.56 6.78
N LEU A 45 3.01 -7.50 7.04
CA LEU A 45 2.13 -6.38 6.73
C LEU A 45 1.70 -5.72 8.05
N ASP A 46 1.90 -4.42 8.16
CA ASP A 46 1.31 -3.63 9.24
C ASP A 46 -0.04 -3.10 8.76
N HIS A 47 -1.09 -3.87 9.09
CA HIS A 47 -2.44 -3.63 8.61
C HIS A 47 -3.19 -2.67 9.52
N LEU A 48 -3.95 -1.74 8.94
CA LEU A 48 -4.63 -0.65 9.65
C LEU A 48 -5.53 -1.11 10.81
N TRP A 49 -6.17 -2.27 10.68
CA TRP A 49 -7.15 -2.77 11.65
C TRP A 49 -6.70 -4.05 12.36
N GLN A 50 -5.88 -4.86 11.72
CA GLN A 50 -5.44 -6.15 12.26
C GLN A 50 -4.05 -6.09 12.91
N GLY A 51 -3.38 -4.91 12.81
CA GLY A 51 -2.02 -4.75 13.31
C GLY A 51 -0.98 -5.52 12.52
N LYS A 52 0.10 -5.91 13.17
CA LYS A 52 1.23 -6.58 12.52
C LYS A 52 0.96 -8.06 12.23
N LEU A 53 0.84 -8.37 10.96
CA LEU A 53 0.66 -9.71 10.41
C LEU A 53 2.00 -10.22 9.89
N GLN A 54 2.69 -11.07 10.63
CA GLN A 54 4.02 -11.56 10.31
C GLN A 54 4.04 -13.03 9.93
N GLY A 55 4.69 -13.33 8.80
CA GLY A 55 4.88 -14.66 8.25
C GLY A 55 3.69 -15.13 7.40
N HIS A 56 3.97 -16.08 6.49
CA HIS A 56 3.01 -16.51 5.47
C HIS A 56 1.70 -17.03 6.05
N ASP A 57 1.73 -17.79 7.17
CA ASP A 57 0.52 -18.35 7.77
C ASP A 57 -0.45 -17.29 8.31
N LYS A 58 0.09 -16.21 8.93
CA LYS A 58 -0.74 -15.11 9.44
C LYS A 58 -1.26 -14.24 8.29
N LEU A 59 -0.39 -13.96 7.31
CA LEU A 59 -0.76 -13.22 6.11
C LEU A 59 -1.88 -13.95 5.35
N ARG A 60 -1.73 -15.25 5.13
CA ARG A 60 -2.73 -16.08 4.47
C ARG A 60 -4.08 -15.99 5.15
N ARG A 61 -4.15 -16.27 6.44
CA ARG A 61 -5.40 -16.21 7.20
C ARG A 61 -6.07 -14.84 7.12
N ALA A 62 -5.28 -13.77 7.27
CA ALA A 62 -5.82 -12.42 7.20
C ALA A 62 -6.35 -12.07 5.80
N PHE A 63 -5.68 -12.50 4.73
CA PHE A 63 -6.17 -12.27 3.37
C PHE A 63 -7.39 -13.14 3.03
N GLU A 64 -7.45 -14.38 3.54
CA GLU A 64 -8.64 -15.23 3.44
C GLU A 64 -9.85 -14.59 4.12
N GLU A 65 -9.69 -14.11 5.36
CA GLU A 65 -10.73 -13.39 6.08
C GLU A 65 -11.19 -12.13 5.32
N LEU A 66 -10.22 -11.32 4.87
CA LEU A 66 -10.53 -10.12 4.09
C LEU A 66 -11.27 -10.42 2.79
N TRP A 67 -11.02 -11.57 2.17
CA TRP A 67 -11.63 -11.93 0.89
C TRP A 67 -12.94 -12.68 1.06
N TYR A 68 -13.00 -13.73 1.88
CA TYR A 68 -14.17 -14.59 2.01
C TYR A 68 -15.26 -13.99 2.90
N ASP A 69 -14.87 -13.26 3.94
CA ASP A 69 -15.81 -12.60 4.86
C ASP A 69 -16.12 -11.15 4.47
N ARG A 70 -15.68 -10.73 3.27
CA ARG A 70 -15.88 -9.35 2.82
C ARG A 70 -17.36 -9.02 2.68
N PRO A 71 -17.78 -7.82 3.08
CA PRO A 71 -19.14 -7.36 2.86
C PRO A 71 -19.39 -7.15 1.35
N SER A 72 -20.66 -7.24 0.93
CA SER A 72 -21.08 -7.10 -0.47
C SER A 72 -20.63 -5.79 -1.14
N TRP A 73 -20.47 -4.73 -0.36
CA TRP A 73 -19.98 -3.44 -0.86
C TRP A 73 -18.48 -3.45 -1.24
N TRP A 74 -17.74 -4.50 -0.90
CA TRP A 74 -16.32 -4.65 -1.29
C TRP A 74 -16.10 -5.14 -2.73
N ILE A 75 -17.14 -5.36 -3.49
CA ILE A 75 -17.05 -5.83 -4.88
C ILE A 75 -16.42 -4.75 -5.75
N GLY A 76 -15.48 -5.14 -6.64
CA GLY A 76 -14.87 -4.23 -7.60
C GLY A 76 -13.85 -3.26 -7.00
N ARG A 77 -13.13 -3.69 -5.96
CA ARG A 77 -12.01 -2.92 -5.39
C ARG A 77 -10.79 -2.99 -6.27
N GLN A 78 -10.06 -1.86 -6.35
CA GLN A 78 -8.78 -1.76 -7.04
C GLN A 78 -7.79 -0.97 -6.19
N HIS A 79 -6.65 -1.58 -5.87
CA HIS A 79 -5.52 -0.91 -5.25
C HIS A 79 -4.62 -0.33 -6.34
N LEU A 80 -4.49 0.98 -6.37
CA LEU A 80 -3.60 1.69 -7.29
C LEU A 80 -2.35 2.15 -6.54
N ALA A 81 -1.18 1.79 -7.06
CA ALA A 81 0.11 2.27 -6.57
C ALA A 81 0.75 3.18 -7.62
N ASN A 82 1.26 4.33 -7.19
CA ASN A 82 1.90 5.29 -8.08
C ASN A 82 2.98 6.14 -7.38
N HIS A 83 3.69 6.96 -8.16
CA HIS A 83 4.72 7.89 -7.66
C HIS A 83 5.77 7.21 -6.77
N PHE A 84 6.40 6.17 -7.32
CA PHE A 84 7.39 5.38 -6.60
C PHE A 84 8.68 6.17 -6.33
N LEU A 85 9.10 6.20 -5.07
CA LEU A 85 10.43 6.58 -4.64
C LEU A 85 11.14 5.33 -4.16
N ILE A 86 12.09 4.85 -4.95
CA ILE A 86 12.83 3.60 -4.68
C ILE A 86 14.28 3.97 -4.36
N THR A 87 14.71 3.67 -3.13
CA THR A 87 16.04 4.00 -2.62
C THR A 87 16.73 2.74 -2.14
N ARG A 88 17.99 2.54 -2.52
CA ARG A 88 18.83 1.47 -1.96
C ARG A 88 18.98 1.67 -0.46
N GLU A 89 18.75 0.62 0.33
CA GLU A 89 18.95 0.63 1.78
C GLU A 89 19.59 -0.70 2.20
N GLY A 90 20.89 -0.69 2.49
CA GLY A 90 21.64 -1.90 2.74
C GLY A 90 21.58 -2.88 1.55
N GLU A 91 21.21 -4.13 1.81
CA GLU A 91 21.03 -5.16 0.79
C GLU A 91 19.61 -5.17 0.17
N GLY A 92 18.75 -4.27 0.62
CA GLY A 92 17.38 -4.16 0.17
C GLY A 92 17.07 -2.81 -0.48
N ALA A 93 15.79 -2.49 -0.54
CA ALA A 93 15.27 -1.24 -1.06
C ALA A 93 14.12 -0.72 -0.19
N ARG A 94 14.19 0.55 0.19
CA ARG A 94 13.07 1.29 0.73
C ARG A 94 12.24 1.82 -0.42
N VAL A 95 10.94 1.58 -0.36
CA VAL A 95 10.01 1.98 -1.41
C VAL A 95 8.85 2.77 -0.80
N LYS A 96 8.77 4.03 -1.18
CA LYS A 96 7.59 4.85 -0.89
C LYS A 96 6.74 4.96 -2.14
N ALA A 97 5.45 4.80 -2.01
CA ALA A 97 4.50 4.98 -3.10
C ALA A 97 3.20 5.56 -2.56
N PHE A 98 2.52 6.38 -3.35
CA PHE A 98 1.15 6.73 -3.02
C PHE A 98 0.23 5.58 -3.39
N PHE A 99 -0.84 5.43 -2.63
CA PHE A 99 -1.92 4.53 -3.01
C PHE A 99 -3.26 5.25 -3.05
N SER A 100 -4.12 4.73 -3.90
CA SER A 100 -5.55 5.03 -3.89
C SER A 100 -6.30 3.73 -4.00
N ILE A 101 -7.42 3.62 -3.31
CA ILE A 101 -8.32 2.48 -3.43
C ILE A 101 -9.60 2.96 -4.08
N LEU A 102 -9.86 2.47 -5.28
CA LEU A 102 -11.15 2.63 -5.96
C LEU A 102 -12.09 1.52 -5.51
N GLN A 103 -13.35 1.85 -5.38
CA GLN A 103 -14.38 0.93 -4.92
C GLN A 103 -15.65 1.13 -5.73
N TYR A 104 -16.26 0.03 -6.19
CA TYR A 104 -17.60 0.02 -6.74
C TYR A 104 -18.63 -0.12 -5.61
N ASN A 105 -19.62 0.75 -5.60
CA ASN A 105 -20.75 0.65 -4.67
C ASN A 105 -21.93 -0.01 -5.39
N VAL A 106 -22.31 -1.19 -4.94
CA VAL A 106 -23.39 -1.99 -5.58
C VAL A 106 -24.78 -1.37 -5.40
N ASP A 107 -25.03 -0.70 -4.29
CA ASP A 107 -26.34 -0.12 -3.97
C ASP A 107 -26.62 1.10 -4.83
N TYR A 108 -25.60 1.95 -4.99
CA TYR A 108 -25.69 3.19 -5.78
C TYR A 108 -25.19 3.03 -7.21
N ARG A 109 -24.66 1.85 -7.60
CA ARG A 109 -24.12 1.55 -8.93
C ARG A 109 -23.11 2.59 -9.42
N THR A 110 -22.22 3.00 -8.54
CA THR A 110 -21.21 4.04 -8.82
C THR A 110 -19.85 3.64 -8.28
N ASN A 111 -18.83 4.28 -8.83
CA ASN A 111 -17.46 4.14 -8.31
C ASN A 111 -17.15 5.34 -7.42
N PHE A 112 -16.34 5.10 -6.39
CA PHE A 112 -15.82 6.16 -5.51
C PHE A 112 -14.40 5.83 -5.04
N VAL A 113 -13.73 6.82 -4.52
CA VAL A 113 -12.43 6.63 -3.85
C VAL A 113 -12.72 6.22 -2.41
N PHE A 114 -12.36 4.99 -2.07
CA PHE A 114 -12.53 4.46 -0.71
C PHE A 114 -11.47 4.99 0.26
N GLY A 115 -10.23 5.13 -0.20
CA GLY A 115 -9.14 5.62 0.63
C GLY A 115 -7.94 6.06 -0.19
N ILE A 116 -7.15 6.93 0.42
CA ILE A 116 -5.86 7.39 -0.11
C ILE A 116 -4.81 7.34 1.00
N GLY A 117 -3.55 7.29 0.59
CA GLY A 117 -2.43 7.32 1.53
C GLY A 117 -1.10 7.05 0.86
N ASN A 118 -0.16 6.62 1.68
CA ASN A 118 1.12 6.15 1.17
C ASN A 118 1.53 4.83 1.81
N TRP A 119 2.24 4.04 1.05
CA TRP A 119 3.01 2.91 1.52
C TRP A 119 4.45 3.33 1.80
N ASP A 120 5.03 2.74 2.84
CA ASP A 120 6.46 2.84 3.17
C ASP A 120 7.00 1.43 3.40
N ASN A 121 7.42 0.79 2.32
CA ASN A 121 7.73 -0.63 2.29
C ASN A 121 9.24 -0.86 2.26
N PHE A 122 9.68 -1.96 2.84
CA PHE A 122 11.03 -2.44 2.67
C PHE A 122 11.03 -3.74 1.88
N CYS A 123 11.77 -3.76 0.77
CA CYS A 123 11.90 -4.90 -0.12
C CYS A 123 13.27 -5.53 -0.01
N VAL A 124 13.33 -6.86 -0.12
CA VAL A 124 14.56 -7.65 -0.13
C VAL A 124 14.60 -8.56 -1.35
N LYS A 125 15.80 -8.81 -1.89
CA LYS A 125 15.98 -9.75 -2.99
C LYS A 125 16.34 -11.13 -2.43
N ARG A 126 15.56 -12.16 -2.78
CA ARG A 126 15.78 -13.56 -2.38
C ARG A 126 15.67 -14.45 -3.60
N ASN A 127 16.69 -15.27 -3.85
CA ASN A 127 16.73 -16.18 -4.99
C ASN A 127 16.41 -15.48 -6.34
N GLY A 128 16.93 -14.26 -6.51
CA GLY A 128 16.70 -13.46 -7.71
C GLY A 128 15.39 -12.67 -7.74
N ASN A 129 14.44 -12.90 -6.82
CA ASN A 129 13.15 -12.23 -6.79
C ASN A 129 13.10 -11.16 -5.69
N TRP A 130 12.49 -10.01 -6.01
CA TRP A 130 12.18 -8.99 -5.02
C TRP A 130 10.90 -9.38 -4.26
N LEU A 131 10.93 -9.24 -2.93
CA LEU A 131 9.85 -9.60 -2.02
C LEU A 131 9.67 -8.51 -0.96
N PHE A 132 8.46 -8.34 -0.46
CA PHE A 132 8.20 -7.47 0.68
C PHE A 132 8.76 -8.11 1.97
N LYS A 133 9.68 -7.42 2.62
CA LYS A 133 10.09 -7.70 3.98
C LYS A 133 9.18 -6.99 4.98
N SER A 134 8.73 -5.78 4.63
CA SER A 134 7.70 -5.09 5.39
C SER A 134 6.84 -4.25 4.45
N VAL A 135 5.55 -4.25 4.73
CA VAL A 135 4.57 -3.35 4.14
C VAL A 135 3.96 -2.54 5.26
N TYR A 136 4.09 -1.22 5.18
CA TYR A 136 3.47 -0.28 6.09
C TYR A 136 2.47 0.59 5.34
N ILE A 137 1.21 0.59 5.82
CA ILE A 137 0.11 1.34 5.21
C ILE A 137 -0.17 2.57 6.06
N ASN A 138 0.09 3.76 5.52
CA ASN A 138 -0.30 5.01 6.12
C ASN A 138 -1.51 5.58 5.39
N ALA A 139 -2.71 5.30 5.89
CA ALA A 139 -3.94 5.84 5.33
C ALA A 139 -4.18 7.27 5.86
N TRP A 140 -4.49 8.18 4.96
CA TRP A 140 -4.74 9.58 5.28
C TRP A 140 -6.20 9.77 5.69
N THR A 141 -6.48 9.44 6.94
CA THR A 141 -7.83 9.49 7.51
C THR A 141 -8.13 10.77 8.29
N GLY A 142 -7.14 11.67 8.37
CA GLY A 142 -7.25 12.95 9.05
C GLY A 142 -5.98 13.79 8.87
N PRO A 143 -6.01 15.09 9.23
CA PRO A 143 -4.88 16.00 9.05
C PRO A 143 -3.59 15.55 9.75
N ASP A 144 -3.72 14.87 10.89
CA ASP A 144 -2.62 14.31 11.69
C ASP A 144 -2.01 13.04 11.05
N LYS A 145 -2.67 12.46 10.07
CA LYS A 145 -2.23 11.24 9.35
C LYS A 145 -1.55 11.54 8.02
N VAL A 146 -1.63 12.76 7.53
CA VAL A 146 -0.96 13.15 6.29
C VAL A 146 0.48 13.53 6.59
N PRO A 147 1.48 12.96 5.88
CA PRO A 147 2.89 13.22 6.12
C PRO A 147 3.32 14.56 5.49
N TRP A 148 2.81 15.67 6.02
CA TRP A 148 3.19 17.00 5.56
C TRP A 148 4.66 17.29 5.78
N VAL A 149 5.25 18.02 4.83
CA VAL A 149 6.54 18.67 5.02
C VAL A 149 6.28 20.05 5.62
N GLY A 150 6.70 20.23 6.89
CA GLY A 150 6.49 21.49 7.61
C GLY A 150 5.43 21.41 8.71
N ASP A 151 4.90 22.56 9.11
CA ASP A 151 3.92 22.64 10.19
C ASP A 151 2.51 22.30 9.71
N ALA A 152 2.01 21.14 10.11
CA ALA A 152 0.64 20.70 9.81
C ALA A 152 -0.44 21.67 10.36
N ARG A 153 -0.09 22.53 11.34
CA ARG A 153 -0.98 23.55 11.88
C ARG A 153 -1.28 24.68 10.90
N ALA A 154 -0.54 24.76 9.77
CA ALA A 154 -0.86 25.70 8.69
C ALA A 154 -2.20 25.36 8.01
N TYR A 155 -2.73 24.14 8.20
CA TYR A 155 -4.04 23.77 7.71
C TYR A 155 -5.12 24.25 8.68
N SER A 156 -5.75 25.37 8.35
CA SER A 156 -6.99 25.79 9.01
C SER A 156 -8.14 25.48 8.05
N PRO A 157 -9.04 24.53 8.39
CA PRO A 157 -10.21 24.31 7.55
C PRO A 157 -11.02 25.60 7.47
N GLN A 158 -11.14 26.17 6.27
CA GLN A 158 -12.02 27.30 6.05
C GLN A 158 -13.46 26.84 6.34
N PRO A 159 -14.23 27.60 7.11
CA PRO A 159 -15.63 27.28 7.27
C PRO A 159 -16.29 27.24 5.89
N MET A 160 -17.02 26.16 5.61
CA MET A 160 -17.80 26.08 4.37
C MET A 160 -18.78 27.25 4.37
N VAL A 161 -18.53 28.23 3.51
CA VAL A 161 -19.47 29.34 3.31
C VAL A 161 -20.68 28.71 2.63
N ASN A 162 -21.76 28.58 3.37
CA ASN A 162 -23.03 28.12 2.82
C ASN A 162 -23.57 29.22 1.88
N THR A 163 -23.27 29.10 0.58
CA THR A 163 -23.74 30.05 -0.46
C THR A 163 -25.21 29.85 -0.84
N ALA A 164 -25.95 29.00 -0.12
CA ALA A 164 -27.34 28.67 -0.39
C ALA A 164 -28.36 29.61 0.31
N ALA A 165 -27.89 30.75 0.84
CA ALA A 165 -28.79 31.75 1.41
C ALA A 165 -28.71 33.05 0.61
N LYS A 166 -29.32 33.07 -0.60
CA LYS A 166 -29.86 34.29 -1.25
C LYS A 166 -31.07 33.88 -2.08
#